data_591d7f064a57cb406a0783ff42edebac
#
_entry.id   591d7f064a57cb406a0783ff42edebac
#
_cell.length_a   1.000
_cell.length_b   1.000
_cell.length_c   1.000
_cell.angle_alpha   90.00
_cell.angle_beta   90.00
_cell.angle_gamma   90.00
#
_symmetry.space_group_name_H-M   'P 1'
#
loop_
_entity.id
_entity.type
_entity.pdbx_description
1 polymer ?
#
loop_
_entity_poly.entity_id
_entity_poly.type
_entity_poly.pdbx_seq_one_letter_code
_entity_poly.pdbx_strand_id
1 'polypeptide(L)'
;MNKTARTFLILILSTFVFSGCSSTQAPSQYSDGSNSLGNMDFIPDEFDGSLPERDEGVDIGDNKYGDFTMARGVLPSVYFGFDSSSVAASERLKLQEAAEHLQQNSEDHLLVEGHCDWYGTSEYNLALGDRRANSISDYLDTLGVTPERIEKLSKGSLEATSGSSKELSLKDRRADLILLKK
;
A
#
# COMPACT_ATOMS: atom_id res chain seq x y z
N MET A 1 -52.02 2.24 41.33
CA MET A 1 -51.82 3.39 42.25
C MET A 1 -50.32 3.44 42.54
N ASN A 2 -49.55 4.43 42.23
CA ASN A 2 -49.57 5.86 41.94
C ASN A 2 -48.38 6.15 41.00
N LYS A 3 -48.52 6.77 39.86
CA LYS A 3 -48.41 8.21 39.58
C LYS A 3 -47.26 8.87 40.36
N THR A 4 -46.16 9.20 39.67
CA THR A 4 -45.83 10.58 39.36
C THR A 4 -44.61 10.64 38.45
N ALA A 5 -44.84 11.14 37.27
CA ALA A 5 -43.83 11.69 36.35
C ALA A 5 -43.12 12.87 37.00
N ARG A 6 -41.83 13.01 36.81
CA ARG A 6 -41.13 14.30 36.86
C ARG A 6 -40.04 14.31 35.79
N THR A 7 -40.42 14.85 34.69
CA THR A 7 -39.61 15.50 33.69
C THR A 7 -38.63 16.48 34.31
N PHE A 8 -37.33 16.26 34.15
CA PHE A 8 -36.34 17.32 34.25
C PHE A 8 -35.69 17.48 32.85
N LEU A 9 -36.25 18.43 32.13
CA LEU A 9 -35.70 18.98 30.91
C LEU A 9 -34.59 19.97 31.36
N ILE A 10 -33.32 19.59 31.25
CA ILE A 10 -32.22 20.52 31.38
C ILE A 10 -31.74 20.87 29.96
N LEU A 11 -32.18 22.03 29.56
CA LEU A 11 -31.77 22.71 28.31
C LEU A 11 -30.44 23.40 28.58
N ILE A 12 -29.32 22.73 28.26
CA ILE A 12 -28.00 23.35 28.26
C ILE A 12 -27.75 23.92 26.88
N LEU A 13 -28.02 25.21 26.79
CA LEU A 13 -27.68 26.03 25.62
C LEU A 13 -26.19 26.35 25.71
N SER A 14 -25.33 25.50 25.07
CA SER A 14 -23.91 25.73 24.92
C SER A 14 -23.66 26.56 23.66
N THR A 15 -23.45 27.85 23.83
CA THR A 15 -23.01 28.76 22.78
C THR A 15 -21.57 28.47 22.43
N PHE A 16 -21.35 27.75 21.33
CA PHE A 16 -20.03 27.62 20.73
C PHE A 16 -19.65 28.94 20.03
N VAL A 17 -18.76 29.70 20.65
CA VAL A 17 -18.13 30.85 20.02
C VAL A 17 -17.03 30.31 19.09
N PHE A 18 -17.30 30.32 17.78
CA PHE A 18 -16.28 30.05 16.75
C PHE A 18 -15.35 31.28 16.69
N SER A 19 -14.19 31.18 17.33
CA SER A 19 -13.09 32.10 17.08
C SER A 19 -12.37 31.63 15.83
N GLY A 20 -12.72 32.21 14.70
CA GLY A 20 -12.03 31.96 13.42
C GLY A 20 -10.68 32.67 13.42
N CYS A 21 -9.57 31.94 13.52
CA CYS A 21 -8.26 32.41 13.08
C CYS A 21 -8.07 32.01 11.63
N SER A 22 -8.36 32.93 10.71
CA SER A 22 -7.92 32.82 9.33
C SER A 22 -6.51 33.42 9.23
N SER A 23 -5.49 32.56 9.21
CA SER A 23 -4.16 32.93 8.74
C SER A 23 -4.03 32.49 7.28
N THR A 24 -4.43 33.38 6.38
CA THR A 24 -4.02 33.30 4.98
C THR A 24 -2.55 33.68 4.89
N GLN A 25 -1.68 32.69 4.95
CA GLN A 25 -0.28 32.87 4.59
C GLN A 25 -0.18 32.72 3.07
N ALA A 26 0.01 33.85 2.40
CA ALA A 26 0.30 33.89 0.98
C ALA A 26 1.61 33.14 0.68
N PRO A 27 1.71 32.42 -0.45
CA PRO A 27 2.97 31.82 -0.82
C PRO A 27 4.01 32.90 -1.05
N SER A 28 5.15 32.80 -0.38
CA SER A 28 6.31 33.69 -0.54
C SER A 28 6.74 33.68 -2.00
N GLN A 29 6.81 34.84 -2.58
CA GLN A 29 7.40 35.08 -3.89
C GLN A 29 8.83 34.52 -3.88
N TYR A 30 9.09 33.65 -4.84
CA TYR A 30 10.41 33.21 -5.22
C TYR A 30 11.17 34.47 -5.69
N SER A 31 12.09 34.97 -4.86
CA SER A 31 13.01 36.02 -5.26
C SER A 31 14.03 35.44 -6.21
N ASP A 32 13.96 35.93 -7.45
CA ASP A 32 15.00 35.76 -8.46
C ASP A 32 16.32 36.32 -7.92
N GLY A 33 17.10 35.46 -7.33
CA GLY A 33 18.47 35.70 -6.92
C GLY A 33 19.41 35.30 -8.03
N SER A 34 19.66 36.22 -8.93
CA SER A 34 20.81 36.15 -9.84
C SER A 34 22.10 36.08 -9.03
N ASN A 35 22.59 34.86 -8.79
CA ASN A 35 23.94 34.64 -8.31
C ASN A 35 24.76 33.95 -9.39
N SER A 36 25.62 34.77 -9.94
CA SER A 36 26.98 34.52 -10.40
C SER A 36 27.34 33.04 -10.58
N LEU A 37 27.41 32.63 -11.85
CA LEU A 37 28.12 31.46 -12.33
C LEU A 37 29.56 31.50 -11.82
N GLY A 38 29.81 30.84 -10.69
CA GLY A 38 31.15 30.37 -10.34
C GLY A 38 31.42 29.14 -11.18
N ASN A 39 32.49 29.21 -11.97
CA ASN A 39 33.06 28.10 -12.71
C ASN A 39 33.09 26.84 -11.85
N MET A 40 32.29 25.84 -12.20
CA MET A 40 32.54 24.46 -11.92
C MET A 40 32.92 23.81 -13.24
N ASP A 41 34.16 23.99 -13.63
CA ASP A 41 34.88 23.08 -14.52
C ASP A 41 35.05 21.75 -13.78
N PHE A 42 34.03 20.91 -13.79
CA PHE A 42 34.12 19.50 -13.54
C PHE A 42 33.37 18.77 -14.64
N ILE A 43 33.97 18.81 -15.82
CA ILE A 43 33.70 17.81 -16.85
C ILE A 43 34.76 16.73 -16.60
N PRO A 44 34.38 15.54 -16.13
CA PRO A 44 35.30 14.41 -16.26
C PRO A 44 35.38 14.11 -17.75
N ASP A 45 36.50 14.47 -18.38
CA ASP A 45 36.90 13.85 -19.63
C ASP A 45 36.93 12.33 -19.40
N GLU A 46 36.31 11.60 -20.32
CA GLU A 46 36.13 10.16 -20.38
C GLU A 46 34.82 9.63 -19.77
N PHE A 47 33.67 10.12 -20.25
CA PHE A 47 32.54 9.25 -20.43
C PHE A 47 32.71 8.56 -21.82
N ASP A 48 33.27 7.38 -21.80
CA ASP A 48 33.54 6.55 -22.99
C ASP A 48 32.26 5.98 -23.61
N GLY A 49 31.08 6.51 -23.32
CA GLY A 49 29.81 6.13 -23.96
C GLY A 49 29.41 4.65 -23.85
N SER A 50 30.20 3.82 -23.19
CA SER A 50 29.80 2.47 -22.84
C SER A 50 28.97 2.54 -21.56
N LEU A 51 27.64 2.55 -21.71
CA LEU A 51 26.76 2.13 -20.63
C LEU A 51 27.24 0.75 -20.21
N PRO A 52 27.45 0.48 -18.90
CA PRO A 52 27.73 -0.88 -18.47
C PRO A 52 26.64 -1.76 -19.09
N GLU A 53 27.08 -2.77 -19.86
CA GLU A 53 26.17 -3.77 -20.40
C GLU A 53 25.27 -4.18 -19.24
N ARG A 54 23.97 -3.92 -19.44
CA ARG A 54 22.96 -4.36 -18.48
C ARG A 54 23.10 -5.87 -18.50
N ASP A 55 23.61 -6.43 -17.40
CA ASP A 55 23.75 -7.87 -17.19
C ASP A 55 22.42 -8.52 -17.60
N GLU A 56 22.38 -9.04 -18.83
CA GLU A 56 21.26 -9.77 -19.35
C GLU A 56 21.25 -11.08 -18.56
N GLY A 57 20.38 -11.15 -17.56
CA GLY A 57 20.10 -12.41 -16.90
C GLY A 57 20.24 -12.48 -15.41
N VAL A 58 20.07 -11.38 -14.68
CA VAL A 58 19.61 -11.57 -13.29
C VAL A 58 18.13 -11.91 -13.38
N ASP A 59 17.85 -13.19 -13.51
CA ASP A 59 16.55 -13.77 -13.19
C ASP A 59 16.29 -13.50 -11.71
N ILE A 60 15.66 -12.33 -11.43
CA ILE A 60 15.31 -11.91 -10.07
C ILE A 60 14.13 -12.78 -9.55
N GLY A 61 13.77 -13.84 -10.30
CA GLY A 61 12.60 -14.66 -10.02
C GLY A 61 12.73 -15.52 -8.78
N ASP A 62 13.81 -16.24 -8.58
CA ASP A 62 13.81 -17.35 -7.61
C ASP A 62 14.74 -17.17 -6.42
N ASN A 63 15.73 -16.27 -6.44
CA ASN A 63 16.72 -16.15 -5.36
C ASN A 63 16.50 -14.99 -4.37
N LYS A 64 15.47 -14.15 -4.55
CA LYS A 64 15.23 -13.01 -3.67
C LYS A 64 14.87 -13.44 -2.24
N TYR A 65 14.23 -14.59 -2.11
CA TYR A 65 13.75 -15.10 -0.82
C TYR A 65 14.58 -16.27 -0.26
N GLY A 66 15.83 -16.42 -0.74
CA GLY A 66 16.79 -17.41 -0.24
C GLY A 66 16.29 -18.85 -0.37
N ASP A 67 16.25 -19.58 0.75
CA ASP A 67 15.88 -20.99 0.79
C ASP A 67 14.36 -21.25 0.72
N PHE A 68 13.55 -20.21 0.52
CA PHE A 68 12.09 -20.36 0.46
C PHE A 68 11.60 -20.73 -0.94
N THR A 69 10.65 -21.67 -0.98
CA THR A 69 9.91 -22.02 -2.20
C THR A 69 8.61 -21.25 -2.25
N MET A 70 8.37 -20.49 -3.34
CA MET A 70 7.13 -19.73 -3.53
C MET A 70 5.96 -20.65 -3.94
N ALA A 71 4.92 -20.69 -3.13
CA ALA A 71 3.68 -21.42 -3.41
C ALA A 71 2.53 -20.45 -3.70
N ARG A 72 2.28 -20.21 -4.98
CA ARG A 72 1.19 -19.35 -5.47
C ARG A 72 -0.12 -20.11 -5.54
N GLY A 73 -1.27 -19.43 -5.30
CA GLY A 73 -2.61 -20.01 -5.45
C GLY A 73 -3.02 -20.99 -4.35
N VAL A 74 -2.23 -21.13 -3.29
CA VAL A 74 -2.58 -21.91 -2.09
C VAL A 74 -3.55 -21.12 -1.21
N LEU A 75 -3.28 -19.82 -1.02
CA LEU A 75 -4.15 -18.91 -0.30
C LEU A 75 -4.96 -18.06 -1.28
N PRO A 76 -6.21 -17.70 -0.92
CA PRO A 76 -7.05 -16.88 -1.77
C PRO A 76 -6.58 -15.42 -1.83
N SER A 77 -6.70 -14.79 -3.00
CA SER A 77 -6.42 -13.36 -3.17
C SER A 77 -7.46 -12.49 -2.45
N VAL A 78 -7.03 -11.37 -1.90
CA VAL A 78 -7.85 -10.33 -1.24
C VAL A 78 -8.18 -9.23 -2.24
N TYR A 79 -9.44 -8.85 -2.37
CA TYR A 79 -9.89 -7.85 -3.35
C TYR A 79 -10.21 -6.51 -2.70
N PHE A 80 -9.97 -5.44 -3.47
CA PHE A 80 -10.15 -4.06 -3.02
C PHE A 80 -11.13 -3.28 -3.87
N GLY A 81 -11.76 -2.29 -3.25
CA GLY A 81 -12.55 -1.29 -3.97
C GLY A 81 -11.70 -0.44 -4.90
N PHE A 82 -12.37 0.30 -5.80
CA PHE A 82 -11.71 1.29 -6.65
C PHE A 82 -11.04 2.36 -5.78
N ASP A 83 -9.77 2.63 -6.07
CA ASP A 83 -8.96 3.62 -5.35
C ASP A 83 -8.93 3.44 -3.82
N SER A 84 -8.99 2.19 -3.37
CA SER A 84 -9.03 1.84 -1.95
C SER A 84 -7.97 0.82 -1.58
N SER A 85 -7.40 0.98 -0.37
CA SER A 85 -6.54 0.00 0.30
C SER A 85 -7.20 -0.60 1.54
N SER A 86 -8.46 -0.24 1.84
CA SER A 86 -9.16 -0.78 3.00
C SER A 86 -9.61 -2.22 2.78
N VAL A 87 -9.32 -3.11 3.72
CA VAL A 87 -9.78 -4.51 3.71
C VAL A 87 -11.26 -4.58 4.05
N ALA A 88 -12.08 -4.97 3.07
CA ALA A 88 -13.52 -5.13 3.26
C ALA A 88 -13.84 -6.26 4.25
N ALA A 89 -14.98 -6.18 4.93
CA ALA A 89 -15.39 -7.21 5.89
C ALA A 89 -15.54 -8.60 5.26
N SER A 90 -15.96 -8.66 3.99
CA SER A 90 -16.06 -9.91 3.20
C SER A 90 -14.72 -10.59 2.95
N GLU A 91 -13.63 -9.81 2.95
CA GLU A 91 -12.29 -10.32 2.65
C GLU A 91 -11.54 -10.83 3.90
N ARG A 92 -12.03 -10.50 5.09
CA ARG A 92 -11.36 -10.80 6.36
C ARG A 92 -11.22 -12.30 6.64
N LEU A 93 -12.18 -13.11 6.20
CA LEU A 93 -12.12 -14.57 6.35
C LEU A 93 -10.91 -15.18 5.64
N LYS A 94 -10.54 -14.64 4.49
CA LYS A 94 -9.35 -15.07 3.75
C LYS A 94 -8.06 -14.79 4.51
N LEU A 95 -8.02 -13.65 5.22
CA LEU A 95 -6.87 -13.30 6.06
C LEU A 95 -6.81 -14.12 7.34
N GLN A 96 -7.95 -14.53 7.89
CA GLN A 96 -8.00 -15.49 9.00
C GLN A 96 -7.44 -16.86 8.57
N GLU A 97 -7.83 -17.35 7.38
CA GLU A 97 -7.29 -18.59 6.81
C GLU A 97 -5.77 -18.52 6.63
N ALA A 98 -5.26 -17.39 6.12
CA ALA A 98 -3.82 -17.16 5.98
C ALA A 98 -3.11 -17.13 7.33
N ALA A 99 -3.69 -16.47 8.33
CA ALA A 99 -3.12 -16.40 9.68
C ALA A 99 -3.09 -17.79 10.35
N GLU A 100 -4.17 -18.57 10.22
CA GLU A 100 -4.23 -19.96 10.73
C GLU A 100 -3.17 -20.84 10.09
N HIS A 101 -2.96 -20.71 8.77
CA HIS A 101 -1.91 -21.47 8.07
C HIS A 101 -0.53 -21.12 8.63
N LEU A 102 -0.22 -19.84 8.79
CA LEU A 102 1.07 -19.38 9.30
C LEU A 102 1.29 -19.73 10.78
N GLN A 103 0.23 -19.81 11.58
CA GLN A 103 0.32 -20.25 12.97
C GLN A 103 0.58 -21.76 13.09
N GLN A 104 0.05 -22.56 12.16
CA GLN A 104 0.29 -24.01 12.09
C GLN A 104 1.67 -24.35 11.53
N ASN A 105 2.23 -23.47 10.69
CA ASN A 105 3.52 -23.64 10.01
C ASN A 105 4.48 -22.51 10.38
N SER A 106 5.19 -22.66 11.49
CA SER A 106 6.02 -21.59 12.06
C SER A 106 7.20 -21.16 11.19
N GLU A 107 7.67 -22.05 10.32
CA GLU A 107 8.79 -21.79 9.41
C GLU A 107 8.36 -21.10 8.10
N ASP A 108 7.08 -21.14 7.75
CA ASP A 108 6.57 -20.53 6.55
C ASP A 108 6.45 -19.00 6.73
N HIS A 109 6.75 -18.27 5.66
CA HIS A 109 6.55 -16.83 5.56
C HIS A 109 5.48 -16.51 4.51
N LEU A 110 5.03 -15.27 4.47
CA LEU A 110 4.05 -14.79 3.52
C LEU A 110 4.62 -13.64 2.70
N LEU A 111 4.50 -13.73 1.38
CA LEU A 111 4.69 -12.58 0.50
C LEU A 111 3.31 -12.04 0.10
N VAL A 112 3.08 -10.76 0.32
CA VAL A 112 1.88 -10.04 -0.07
C VAL A 112 2.19 -9.18 -1.28
N GLU A 113 1.69 -9.56 -2.46
CA GLU A 113 1.86 -8.78 -3.69
C GLU A 113 0.63 -7.90 -3.95
N GLY A 114 0.79 -6.57 -3.87
CA GLY A 114 -0.28 -5.60 -4.09
C GLY A 114 -0.41 -5.19 -5.55
N HIS A 115 -1.59 -5.39 -6.13
CA HIS A 115 -1.93 -5.08 -7.52
C HIS A 115 -2.99 -4.00 -7.63
N CYS A 116 -2.95 -3.23 -8.70
CA CYS A 116 -3.91 -2.19 -9.05
C CYS A 116 -4.44 -2.42 -10.46
N ASP A 117 -5.57 -1.79 -10.77
CA ASP A 117 -6.06 -1.72 -12.14
C ASP A 117 -5.25 -0.73 -12.99
N TRP A 118 -5.58 -0.60 -14.25
CA TRP A 118 -4.85 0.23 -15.21
C TRP A 118 -5.15 1.73 -15.10
N TYR A 119 -6.12 2.14 -14.28
CA TYR A 119 -6.46 3.56 -14.08
C TYR A 119 -5.41 4.28 -13.25
N GLY A 120 -5.04 5.49 -13.67
CA GLY A 120 -4.05 6.33 -12.97
C GLY A 120 -2.64 6.20 -13.52
N THR A 121 -1.67 6.83 -12.84
CA THR A 121 -0.26 6.74 -13.23
C THR A 121 0.41 5.51 -12.61
N SER A 122 1.52 5.08 -13.20
CA SER A 122 2.30 3.95 -12.70
C SER A 122 2.79 4.19 -11.26
N GLU A 123 3.28 5.40 -10.98
CA GLU A 123 3.80 5.79 -9.68
C GLU A 123 2.70 5.79 -8.61
N TYR A 124 1.52 6.32 -8.97
CA TYR A 124 0.36 6.29 -8.08
C TYR A 124 -0.07 4.86 -7.76
N ASN A 125 -0.16 4.01 -8.78
CA ASN A 125 -0.56 2.62 -8.63
C ASN A 125 0.48 1.81 -7.85
N LEU A 126 1.78 2.10 -8.02
CA LEU A 126 2.82 1.48 -7.21
C LEU A 126 2.63 1.82 -5.73
N ALA A 127 2.39 3.10 -5.40
CA ALA A 127 2.11 3.52 -4.03
C ALA A 127 0.79 2.96 -3.48
N LEU A 128 -0.26 2.81 -4.31
CA LEU A 128 -1.52 2.21 -3.90
C LEU A 128 -1.38 0.71 -3.64
N GLY A 129 -0.63 -0.01 -4.47
CA GLY A 129 -0.33 -1.43 -4.27
C GLY A 129 0.45 -1.66 -2.98
N ASP A 130 1.40 -0.78 -2.65
CA ASP A 130 2.13 -0.82 -1.38
C ASP A 130 1.20 -0.60 -0.18
N ARG A 131 0.31 0.40 -0.24
CA ARG A 131 -0.70 0.62 0.82
C ARG A 131 -1.62 -0.59 1.01
N ARG A 132 -1.99 -1.31 -0.07
CA ARG A 132 -2.78 -2.55 0.01
C ARG A 132 -2.02 -3.65 0.74
N ALA A 133 -0.76 -3.86 0.37
CA ALA A 133 0.09 -4.86 1.04
C ALA A 133 0.29 -4.53 2.53
N ASN A 134 0.51 -3.26 2.87
CA ASN A 134 0.62 -2.81 4.26
C ASN A 134 -0.69 -3.04 5.04
N SER A 135 -1.86 -2.71 4.47
CA SER A 135 -3.16 -2.93 5.15
C SER A 135 -3.43 -4.40 5.47
N ILE A 136 -2.95 -5.32 4.62
CA ILE A 136 -3.03 -6.77 4.87
C ILE A 136 -2.06 -7.16 5.98
N SER A 137 -0.80 -6.70 5.92
CA SER A 137 0.21 -6.95 6.95
C SER A 137 -0.27 -6.49 8.33
N ASP A 138 -0.81 -5.27 8.42
CA ASP A 138 -1.34 -4.71 9.65
C ASP A 138 -2.51 -5.54 10.20
N TYR A 139 -3.40 -6.03 9.31
CA TYR A 139 -4.50 -6.88 9.74
C TYR A 139 -4.02 -8.25 10.22
N LEU A 140 -3.06 -8.87 9.55
CA LEU A 140 -2.46 -10.16 9.95
C LEU A 140 -1.71 -10.03 11.29
N ASP A 141 -1.07 -8.88 11.56
CA ASP A 141 -0.46 -8.59 12.86
C ASP A 141 -1.52 -8.60 13.99
N THR A 142 -2.70 -7.99 13.75
CA THR A 142 -3.82 -8.08 14.72
C THR A 142 -4.33 -9.50 14.96
N LEU A 143 -4.08 -10.43 14.02
CA LEU A 143 -4.38 -11.85 14.15
C LEU A 143 -3.22 -12.67 14.75
N GLY A 144 -2.13 -12.01 15.14
CA GLY A 144 -0.99 -12.63 15.82
C GLY A 144 0.09 -13.20 14.89
N VAL A 145 0.11 -12.80 13.62
CA VAL A 145 1.22 -13.09 12.69
C VAL A 145 2.25 -11.99 12.81
N THR A 146 3.49 -12.32 13.17
CA THR A 146 4.55 -11.33 13.34
C THR A 146 4.93 -10.68 12.01
N PRO A 147 5.15 -9.35 11.97
CA PRO A 147 5.49 -8.61 10.75
C PRO A 147 6.77 -9.11 10.05
N GLU A 148 7.72 -9.67 10.81
CA GLU A 148 8.97 -10.24 10.29
C GLU A 148 8.76 -11.44 9.37
N ARG A 149 7.59 -12.05 9.44
CA ARG A 149 7.20 -13.18 8.58
C ARG A 149 6.41 -12.74 7.36
N ILE A 150 6.19 -11.43 7.18
CA ILE A 150 5.39 -10.88 6.10
C ILE A 150 6.24 -9.98 5.21
N GLU A 151 6.57 -10.48 4.03
CA GLU A 151 7.19 -9.70 2.97
C GLU A 151 6.13 -8.94 2.16
N LYS A 152 6.44 -7.73 1.75
CA LYS A 152 5.52 -6.86 1.01
C LYS A 152 6.13 -6.45 -0.31
N LEU A 153 5.36 -6.53 -1.38
CA LEU A 153 5.77 -6.12 -2.72
C LEU A 153 4.60 -5.45 -3.44
N SER A 154 4.83 -4.28 -4.01
CA SER A 154 3.87 -3.67 -4.91
C SER A 154 4.21 -4.00 -6.36
N LYS A 155 3.23 -4.50 -7.08
CA LYS A 155 3.25 -4.65 -8.54
C LYS A 155 2.58 -3.46 -9.24
N GLY A 156 1.86 -2.61 -8.50
CA GLY A 156 1.11 -1.52 -9.09
C GLY A 156 0.19 -2.01 -10.20
N SER A 157 0.22 -1.36 -11.35
CA SER A 157 -0.59 -1.72 -12.54
C SER A 157 0.18 -2.55 -13.59
N LEU A 158 1.33 -3.12 -13.25
CA LEU A 158 2.17 -3.86 -14.22
C LEU A 158 1.44 -5.06 -14.86
N GLU A 159 0.55 -5.71 -14.12
CA GLU A 159 -0.20 -6.87 -14.57
C GLU A 159 -1.67 -6.54 -14.90
N ALA A 160 -2.02 -5.26 -14.95
CA ALA A 160 -3.39 -4.82 -15.18
C ALA A 160 -3.80 -4.99 -16.65
N THR A 161 -5.07 -5.34 -16.86
CA THR A 161 -5.66 -5.43 -18.19
C THR A 161 -6.06 -4.04 -18.68
N SER A 162 -5.25 -3.45 -19.55
CA SER A 162 -5.50 -2.11 -20.13
C SER A 162 -6.83 -2.05 -20.88
N GLY A 163 -7.54 -0.91 -20.77
CA GLY A 163 -8.77 -0.65 -21.53
C GLY A 163 -10.01 -1.33 -21.01
N SER A 164 -9.94 -2.12 -19.92
CA SER A 164 -11.12 -2.73 -19.31
C SER A 164 -11.97 -1.71 -18.57
N SER A 165 -13.30 -1.96 -18.49
CA SER A 165 -14.20 -1.15 -17.67
C SER A 165 -13.85 -1.30 -16.18
N LYS A 166 -14.35 -0.37 -15.34
CA LYS A 166 -14.12 -0.44 -13.88
C LYS A 166 -14.64 -1.72 -13.25
N GLU A 167 -15.72 -2.28 -13.78
CA GLU A 167 -16.33 -3.53 -13.32
C GLU A 167 -15.43 -4.73 -13.67
N LEU A 168 -14.90 -4.77 -14.91
CA LEU A 168 -14.01 -5.83 -15.36
C LEU A 168 -12.63 -5.78 -14.69
N SER A 169 -12.19 -4.56 -14.37
CA SER A 169 -10.92 -4.33 -13.66
C SER A 169 -10.95 -4.71 -12.16
N LEU A 170 -12.11 -5.15 -11.64
CA LEU A 170 -12.23 -5.54 -10.23
C LEU A 170 -11.22 -6.64 -9.86
N LYS A 171 -10.98 -7.59 -10.74
CA LYS A 171 -10.02 -8.69 -10.52
C LYS A 171 -8.55 -8.22 -10.49
N ASP A 172 -8.25 -7.05 -11.06
CA ASP A 172 -6.91 -6.48 -11.05
C ASP A 172 -6.62 -5.76 -9.71
N ARG A 173 -7.68 -5.32 -9.01
CA ARG A 173 -7.60 -4.65 -7.71
C ARG A 173 -7.52 -5.67 -6.59
N ARG A 174 -6.38 -6.29 -6.41
CA ARG A 174 -6.18 -7.39 -5.47
C ARG A 174 -4.85 -7.30 -4.74
N ALA A 175 -4.71 -8.12 -3.72
CA ALA A 175 -3.42 -8.53 -3.22
C ALA A 175 -3.36 -10.06 -3.21
N ASP A 176 -2.31 -10.60 -3.79
CA ASP A 176 -2.06 -12.03 -3.83
C ASP A 176 -1.26 -12.44 -2.59
N LEU A 177 -1.72 -13.50 -1.94
CA LEU A 177 -1.10 -14.08 -0.76
C LEU A 177 -0.29 -15.31 -1.20
N ILE A 178 1.03 -15.18 -1.16
CA ILE A 178 1.96 -16.19 -1.65
C ILE A 178 2.72 -16.78 -0.47
N LEU A 179 2.58 -18.07 -0.26
CA LEU A 179 3.33 -18.75 0.79
C LEU A 179 4.79 -18.90 0.37
N LEU A 180 5.68 -18.54 1.26
CA LEU A 180 7.11 -18.79 1.19
C LEU A 180 7.40 -19.98 2.12
N LYS A 181 7.48 -21.18 1.56
CA LYS A 181 7.71 -22.41 2.30
C LYS A 181 9.20 -22.70 2.44
N LYS A 182 9.61 -22.99 3.65
CA LYS A 182 10.99 -23.39 3.94
C LYS A 182 11.23 -24.88 3.69
#